data_4bc443bc9edc44fcae0d615fce97a46a
#
_entry.id   4bc443bc9edc44fcae0d615fce97a46a
#
_cell.length_a   1.000
_cell.length_b   1.000
_cell.length_c   1.000
_cell.angle_alpha   90.00
_cell.angle_beta   90.00
_cell.angle_gamma   90.00
#
_symmetry.space_group_name_H-M   'P 1'
#
loop_
_entity.id
_entity.type
_entity.pdbx_description
1 polymer ?
#
loop_
_entity_poly.entity_id
_entity_poly.type
_entity_poly.pdbx_seq_one_letter_code
_entity_poly.pdbx_strand_id
1 'polypeptide(L)'
;MRKMSMRSFVWASALVLLATASPVLADEKEDKLIAELASPNETKVTEALLKLEKQYPTSTKAFPTMKKLLKDPRERVRRKAARVLGVLHADVDEENLKDILALTKGSDPKEIMDGLIALRGLKAESTVPDLLPFLKHSHPNVVRDTCRTLAVLGNKDLIPQIEPLLNHPEPAVKKDAQDAIYKLRQKA
;
A
#
# COMPACT_ATOMS: atom_id res chain seq x y z
N MET A 1 23.80 -46.70 60.62
CA MET A 1 24.25 -46.85 59.23
C MET A 1 23.03 -47.08 58.36
N ARG A 2 22.57 -46.07 57.62
CA ARG A 2 21.46 -46.23 56.65
C ARG A 2 21.88 -45.49 55.38
N LYS A 3 22.08 -46.21 54.29
CA LYS A 3 22.44 -45.70 52.98
C LYS A 3 21.25 -44.98 52.35
N MET A 4 21.38 -43.72 52.06
CA MET A 4 20.43 -42.96 51.24
C MET A 4 20.83 -43.09 49.77
N SER A 5 19.91 -43.65 48.97
CA SER A 5 20.00 -43.79 47.53
C SER A 5 19.73 -42.44 46.86
N MET A 6 20.68 -41.99 46.09
CA MET A 6 20.56 -40.80 45.25
C MET A 6 19.83 -41.15 43.96
N ARG A 7 18.54 -40.78 43.83
CA ARG A 7 17.78 -40.85 42.58
C ARG A 7 18.18 -39.67 41.67
N SER A 8 18.84 -40.00 40.61
CA SER A 8 19.19 -39.06 39.52
C SER A 8 17.92 -38.56 38.85
N PHE A 9 17.65 -37.27 38.99
CA PHE A 9 16.61 -36.57 38.19
C PHE A 9 17.21 -36.22 36.83
N VAL A 10 16.81 -36.94 35.79
CA VAL A 10 17.13 -36.62 34.43
C VAL A 10 16.14 -35.55 33.96
N TRP A 11 16.59 -34.32 33.88
CA TRP A 11 15.85 -33.26 33.22
C TRP A 11 15.98 -33.44 31.69
N ALA A 12 14.94 -33.94 31.08
CA ALA A 12 14.80 -33.89 29.62
C ALA A 12 14.52 -32.43 29.22
N SER A 13 15.53 -31.72 28.81
CA SER A 13 15.41 -30.41 28.16
C SER A 13 14.75 -30.63 26.80
N ALA A 14 13.44 -30.43 26.72
CA ALA A 14 12.75 -30.31 25.45
C ALA A 14 13.22 -29.03 24.77
N LEU A 15 14.18 -29.16 23.87
CA LEU A 15 14.60 -28.11 22.95
C LEU A 15 13.43 -27.86 21.98
N VAL A 16 12.61 -26.86 22.28
CA VAL A 16 11.64 -26.33 21.31
C VAL A 16 12.47 -25.67 20.22
N LEU A 17 12.71 -26.39 19.12
CA LEU A 17 13.19 -25.79 17.88
C LEU A 17 12.07 -24.89 17.35
N LEU A 18 12.10 -23.62 17.74
CA LEU A 18 11.47 -22.56 16.97
C LEU A 18 12.16 -22.56 15.61
N ALA A 19 11.47 -23.07 14.59
CA ALA A 19 11.90 -23.01 13.21
C ALA A 19 11.86 -21.55 12.76
N THR A 20 12.86 -20.77 13.18
CA THR A 20 13.18 -19.50 12.55
C THR A 20 13.73 -19.86 11.17
N ALA A 21 12.99 -19.58 10.12
CA ALA A 21 13.49 -19.68 8.77
C ALA A 21 14.85 -18.96 8.73
N SER A 22 15.90 -19.68 8.31
CA SER A 22 17.23 -19.09 8.23
C SER A 22 17.17 -17.82 7.38
N PRO A 23 17.83 -16.71 7.78
CA PRO A 23 17.80 -15.47 7.01
C PRO A 23 18.18 -15.66 5.54
N VAL A 24 19.08 -16.59 5.25
CA VAL A 24 19.47 -16.98 3.89
C VAL A 24 18.29 -17.54 3.08
N LEU A 25 17.46 -18.40 3.67
CA LEU A 25 16.27 -18.95 2.97
C LEU A 25 15.18 -17.92 2.74
N ALA A 26 15.09 -16.91 3.62
CA ALA A 26 14.15 -15.80 3.44
C ALA A 26 14.59 -14.90 2.27
N ASP A 27 15.87 -14.63 2.16
CA ASP A 27 16.49 -13.83 1.09
C ASP A 27 16.34 -14.50 -0.29
N GLU A 28 16.60 -15.82 -0.38
CA GLU A 28 16.38 -16.59 -1.62
C GLU A 28 14.93 -16.59 -2.09
N LYS A 29 13.96 -16.64 -1.17
CA LYS A 29 12.54 -16.58 -1.51
C LYS A 29 12.14 -15.20 -2.02
N GLU A 30 12.66 -14.16 -1.41
CA GLU A 30 12.44 -12.79 -1.88
C GLU A 30 13.02 -12.58 -3.27
N ASP A 31 14.28 -13.02 -3.52
CA ASP A 31 14.92 -12.94 -4.82
C ASP A 31 14.14 -13.65 -5.92
N LYS A 32 13.57 -14.81 -5.61
CA LYS A 32 12.69 -15.52 -6.54
C LYS A 32 11.44 -14.71 -6.88
N LEU A 33 10.82 -14.08 -5.90
CA LEU A 33 9.65 -13.21 -6.15
C LEU A 33 10.03 -11.99 -6.98
N ILE A 34 11.18 -11.37 -6.71
CA ILE A 34 11.70 -10.25 -7.50
C ILE A 34 11.96 -10.68 -8.94
N ALA A 35 12.52 -11.87 -9.16
CA ALA A 35 12.73 -12.41 -10.51
C ALA A 35 11.39 -12.68 -11.23
N GLU A 36 10.34 -13.10 -10.52
CA GLU A 36 9.00 -13.29 -11.08
C GLU A 36 8.38 -11.99 -11.59
N LEU A 37 8.81 -10.81 -11.13
CA LEU A 37 8.35 -9.51 -11.63
C LEU A 37 8.70 -9.28 -13.11
N ALA A 38 9.72 -9.96 -13.64
CA ALA A 38 10.09 -9.91 -15.06
C ALA A 38 9.31 -10.90 -15.94
N SER A 39 8.36 -11.65 -15.37
CA SER A 39 7.59 -12.66 -16.10
C SER A 39 6.71 -12.05 -17.21
N PRO A 40 6.62 -12.67 -18.39
CA PRO A 40 5.64 -12.29 -19.40
C PRO A 40 4.19 -12.58 -18.98
N ASN A 41 4.01 -13.45 -17.97
CA ASN A 41 2.69 -13.79 -17.45
C ASN A 41 2.22 -12.75 -16.43
N GLU A 42 1.16 -12.01 -16.79
CA GLU A 42 0.56 -10.96 -15.94
C GLU A 42 0.16 -11.47 -14.55
N THR A 43 -0.44 -12.65 -14.48
CA THR A 43 -0.89 -13.24 -13.20
C THR A 43 0.30 -13.50 -12.29
N LYS A 44 1.39 -14.07 -12.81
CA LYS A 44 2.61 -14.29 -12.02
C LYS A 44 3.17 -12.99 -11.46
N VAL A 45 3.27 -11.95 -12.28
CA VAL A 45 3.76 -10.63 -11.85
C VAL A 45 2.88 -10.05 -10.74
N THR A 46 1.55 -10.05 -10.93
CA THR A 46 0.63 -9.48 -9.93
C THR A 46 0.58 -10.29 -8.64
N GLU A 47 0.74 -11.61 -8.69
CA GLU A 47 0.86 -12.45 -7.50
C GLU A 47 2.19 -12.24 -6.77
N ALA A 48 3.30 -12.10 -7.51
CA ALA A 48 4.61 -11.81 -6.92
C ALA A 48 4.58 -10.46 -6.18
N LEU A 49 3.98 -9.41 -6.79
CA LEU A 49 3.77 -8.10 -6.13
C LEU A 49 3.00 -8.24 -4.82
N LEU A 50 1.91 -9.02 -4.80
CA LEU A 50 1.11 -9.24 -3.59
C LEU A 50 1.86 -10.03 -2.52
N LYS A 51 2.66 -11.01 -2.92
CA LYS A 51 3.49 -11.79 -1.99
C LYS A 51 4.58 -10.91 -1.39
N LEU A 52 5.23 -10.06 -2.18
CA LEU A 52 6.22 -9.10 -1.70
C LEU A 52 5.61 -8.13 -0.68
N GLU A 53 4.43 -7.55 -0.98
CA GLU A 53 3.69 -6.70 -0.05
C GLU A 53 3.43 -7.38 1.30
N LYS A 54 3.01 -8.65 1.27
CA LYS A 54 2.58 -9.36 2.49
C LYS A 54 3.74 -9.96 3.29
N GLN A 55 4.74 -10.50 2.61
CA GLN A 55 5.81 -11.30 3.23
C GLN A 55 7.05 -10.46 3.53
N TYR A 56 7.24 -9.36 2.81
CA TYR A 56 8.44 -8.51 2.90
C TYR A 56 8.08 -7.02 3.03
N PRO A 57 7.21 -6.64 3.99
CA PRO A 57 6.66 -5.28 4.08
C PRO A 57 7.70 -4.20 4.42
N THR A 58 8.87 -4.60 4.90
CA THR A 58 9.97 -3.68 5.27
C THR A 58 11.15 -3.74 4.31
N SER A 59 11.11 -4.65 3.32
CA SER A 59 12.21 -4.76 2.35
C SER A 59 12.08 -3.73 1.24
N THR A 60 13.18 -3.10 0.91
CA THR A 60 13.31 -2.16 -0.21
C THR A 60 13.90 -2.79 -1.48
N LYS A 61 14.32 -4.05 -1.40
CA LYS A 61 15.06 -4.76 -2.45
C LYS A 61 14.30 -4.82 -3.78
N ALA A 62 12.97 -4.97 -3.71
CA ALA A 62 12.10 -5.05 -4.89
C ALA A 62 11.76 -3.67 -5.51
N PHE A 63 11.97 -2.55 -4.81
CA PHE A 63 11.52 -1.22 -5.25
C PHE A 63 12.05 -0.82 -6.64
N PRO A 64 13.35 -1.01 -6.97
CA PRO A 64 13.84 -0.65 -8.30
C PRO A 64 13.12 -1.37 -9.45
N THR A 65 12.76 -2.64 -9.23
CA THR A 65 12.00 -3.43 -10.21
C THR A 65 10.54 -3.03 -10.25
N MET A 66 9.91 -2.78 -9.10
CA MET A 66 8.52 -2.30 -9.01
C MET A 66 8.34 -0.95 -9.68
N LYS A 67 9.29 -0.01 -9.53
CA LYS A 67 9.27 1.30 -10.21
C LYS A 67 9.26 1.15 -11.73
N LYS A 68 10.04 0.23 -12.29
CA LYS A 68 10.01 -0.06 -13.74
C LYS A 68 8.65 -0.56 -14.20
N LEU A 69 7.92 -1.30 -13.35
CA LEU A 69 6.59 -1.80 -13.67
C LEU A 69 5.51 -0.71 -13.74
N LEU A 70 5.78 0.51 -13.30
CA LEU A 70 4.87 1.65 -13.52
C LEU A 70 4.70 1.98 -15.02
N LYS A 71 5.66 1.57 -15.85
CA LYS A 71 5.65 1.71 -17.32
C LYS A 71 5.34 0.40 -18.05
N ASP A 72 4.91 -0.65 -17.36
CA ASP A 72 4.56 -1.93 -17.99
C ASP A 72 3.39 -1.73 -18.98
N PRO A 73 3.41 -2.34 -20.17
CA PRO A 73 2.31 -2.22 -21.13
C PRO A 73 0.98 -2.75 -20.59
N ARG A 74 1.02 -3.70 -19.67
CA ARG A 74 -0.15 -4.30 -19.03
C ARG A 74 -0.69 -3.39 -17.93
N GLU A 75 -1.89 -2.86 -18.12
CA GLU A 75 -2.53 -1.93 -17.16
C GLU A 75 -2.60 -2.49 -15.73
N ARG A 76 -3.03 -3.75 -15.61
CA ARG A 76 -3.16 -4.39 -14.30
C ARG A 76 -1.83 -4.49 -13.54
N VAL A 77 -0.72 -4.66 -14.27
CA VAL A 77 0.62 -4.67 -13.67
C VAL A 77 0.98 -3.28 -13.17
N ARG A 78 0.79 -2.22 -13.98
CA ARG A 78 1.05 -0.84 -13.56
C ARG A 78 0.29 -0.47 -12.30
N ARG A 79 -1.03 -0.72 -12.28
CA ARG A 79 -1.91 -0.47 -11.14
C ARG A 79 -1.43 -1.16 -9.88
N LYS A 80 -1.13 -2.47 -10.00
CA LYS A 80 -0.69 -3.26 -8.87
C LYS A 80 0.67 -2.79 -8.35
N ALA A 81 1.62 -2.49 -9.23
CA ALA A 81 2.93 -1.97 -8.85
C ALA A 81 2.80 -0.63 -8.11
N ALA A 82 2.03 0.31 -8.65
CA ALA A 82 1.77 1.61 -8.01
C ALA A 82 1.18 1.43 -6.60
N ARG A 83 0.13 0.61 -6.49
CA ARG A 83 -0.51 0.34 -5.20
C ARG A 83 0.46 -0.26 -4.18
N VAL A 84 1.27 -1.25 -4.58
CA VAL A 84 2.22 -1.90 -3.68
C VAL A 84 3.32 -0.93 -3.25
N LEU A 85 3.87 -0.13 -4.16
CA LEU A 85 4.82 0.94 -3.82
C LEU A 85 4.24 1.91 -2.79
N GLY A 86 2.97 2.30 -2.96
CA GLY A 86 2.28 3.16 -1.99
C GLY A 86 2.10 2.50 -0.63
N VAL A 87 1.64 1.24 -0.59
CA VAL A 87 1.43 0.50 0.67
C VAL A 87 2.74 0.29 1.43
N LEU A 88 3.82 0.05 0.71
CA LEU A 88 5.16 -0.14 1.29
C LEU A 88 5.90 1.17 1.56
N HIS A 89 5.26 2.34 1.32
CA HIS A 89 5.85 3.66 1.52
C HIS A 89 7.21 3.81 0.82
N ALA A 90 7.30 3.32 -0.43
CA ALA A 90 8.52 3.33 -1.20
C ALA A 90 9.01 4.77 -1.43
N ASP A 91 10.32 4.97 -1.40
CA ASP A 91 10.90 6.21 -1.89
C ASP A 91 10.79 6.25 -3.43
N VAL A 92 10.09 7.23 -3.97
CA VAL A 92 9.86 7.41 -5.41
C VAL A 92 10.25 8.82 -5.84
N ASP A 93 10.82 8.94 -7.04
CA ASP A 93 11.16 10.22 -7.64
C ASP A 93 9.95 10.89 -8.32
N GLU A 94 10.13 12.09 -8.81
CA GLU A 94 9.07 12.86 -9.50
C GLU A 94 8.55 12.17 -10.77
N GLU A 95 9.40 11.43 -11.49
CA GLU A 95 9.00 10.71 -12.69
C GLU A 95 8.03 9.58 -12.33
N ASN A 96 8.37 8.81 -11.29
CA ASN A 96 7.50 7.76 -10.79
C ASN A 96 6.17 8.32 -10.23
N LEU A 97 6.19 9.50 -9.57
CA LEU A 97 4.96 10.16 -9.14
C LEU A 97 4.08 10.56 -10.32
N LYS A 98 4.66 11.06 -11.42
CA LYS A 98 3.92 11.37 -12.65
C LYS A 98 3.29 10.12 -13.27
N ASP A 99 4.02 9.00 -13.30
CA ASP A 99 3.49 7.72 -13.80
C ASP A 99 2.31 7.23 -12.94
N ILE A 100 2.41 7.36 -11.61
CA ILE A 100 1.33 6.99 -10.68
C ILE A 100 0.13 7.95 -10.83
N LEU A 101 0.38 9.26 -10.95
CA LEU A 101 -0.68 10.25 -11.17
C LEU A 101 -1.39 10.00 -12.51
N ALA A 102 -0.69 9.53 -13.53
CA ALA A 102 -1.28 9.19 -14.82
C ALA A 102 -2.36 8.09 -14.70
N LEU A 103 -2.25 7.17 -13.73
CA LEU A 103 -3.29 6.17 -13.47
C LEU A 103 -4.62 6.80 -13.05
N THR A 104 -4.60 7.97 -12.40
CA THR A 104 -5.82 8.69 -12.02
C THR A 104 -6.53 9.35 -13.21
N LYS A 105 -5.87 9.47 -14.35
CA LYS A 105 -6.44 10.08 -15.58
C LYS A 105 -7.18 9.08 -16.47
N GLY A 106 -7.18 7.79 -16.10
CA GLY A 106 -7.94 6.75 -16.78
C GLY A 106 -9.46 6.89 -16.57
N SER A 107 -10.24 6.12 -17.30
CA SER A 107 -11.70 6.08 -17.17
C SER A 107 -12.21 4.97 -16.24
N ASP A 108 -11.38 3.98 -15.91
CA ASP A 108 -11.75 2.92 -14.98
C ASP A 108 -11.66 3.41 -13.54
N PRO A 109 -12.79 3.42 -12.80
CA PRO A 109 -12.78 3.81 -11.39
C PRO A 109 -11.79 3.02 -10.53
N LYS A 110 -11.50 1.76 -10.88
CA LYS A 110 -10.52 0.94 -10.14
C LYS A 110 -9.10 1.44 -10.36
N GLU A 111 -8.77 1.87 -11.56
CA GLU A 111 -7.47 2.46 -11.88
C GLU A 111 -7.27 3.75 -11.10
N ILE A 112 -8.26 4.63 -11.12
CA ILE A 112 -8.24 5.88 -10.36
C ILE A 112 -8.04 5.61 -8.86
N MET A 113 -8.81 4.66 -8.28
CA MET A 113 -8.70 4.32 -6.87
C MET A 113 -7.32 3.73 -6.51
N ASP A 114 -6.75 2.86 -7.34
CA ASP A 114 -5.41 2.31 -7.10
C ASP A 114 -4.34 3.43 -7.14
N GLY A 115 -4.47 4.40 -8.05
CA GLY A 115 -3.62 5.60 -8.10
C GLY A 115 -3.77 6.46 -6.83
N LEU A 116 -5.00 6.75 -6.39
CA LEU A 116 -5.27 7.51 -5.16
C LEU A 116 -4.68 6.82 -3.93
N ILE A 117 -4.82 5.49 -3.82
CA ILE A 117 -4.26 4.70 -2.73
C ILE A 117 -2.72 4.79 -2.74
N ALA A 118 -2.11 4.70 -3.91
CA ALA A 118 -0.67 4.81 -4.07
C ALA A 118 -0.16 6.19 -3.64
N LEU A 119 -0.73 7.28 -4.18
CA LEU A 119 -0.35 8.64 -3.85
C LEU A 119 -0.50 8.94 -2.36
N ARG A 120 -1.58 8.45 -1.73
CA ARG A 120 -1.79 8.57 -0.29
C ARG A 120 -0.70 7.87 0.51
N GLY A 121 -0.34 6.66 0.14
CA GLY A 121 0.70 5.88 0.83
C GLY A 121 2.09 6.50 0.69
N LEU A 122 2.39 7.08 -0.46
CA LEU A 122 3.64 7.78 -0.76
C LEU A 122 3.70 9.19 -0.15
N LYS A 123 2.63 9.66 0.49
CA LYS A 123 2.52 11.03 1.02
C LYS A 123 2.82 12.11 -0.03
N ALA A 124 2.33 11.91 -1.26
CA ALA A 124 2.58 12.75 -2.43
C ALA A 124 1.78 14.06 -2.36
N GLU A 125 2.11 14.95 -1.42
CA GLU A 125 1.39 16.20 -1.15
C GLU A 125 1.34 17.13 -2.37
N SER A 126 2.38 17.13 -3.19
CA SER A 126 2.45 17.93 -4.42
C SER A 126 1.35 17.62 -5.43
N THR A 127 0.72 16.44 -5.33
CA THR A 127 -0.36 16.00 -6.25
C THR A 127 -1.76 16.47 -5.83
N VAL A 128 -1.90 17.08 -4.65
CA VAL A 128 -3.21 17.52 -4.12
C VAL A 128 -4.04 18.32 -5.12
N PRO A 129 -3.49 19.33 -5.85
CA PRO A 129 -4.28 20.08 -6.82
C PRO A 129 -4.89 19.22 -7.93
N ASP A 130 -4.17 18.19 -8.39
CA ASP A 130 -4.65 17.26 -9.43
C ASP A 130 -5.77 16.35 -8.93
N LEU A 131 -5.90 16.16 -7.61
CA LEU A 131 -6.88 15.26 -7.01
C LEU A 131 -8.23 15.93 -6.71
N LEU A 132 -8.28 17.25 -6.61
CA LEU A 132 -9.51 18.00 -6.28
C LEU A 132 -10.68 17.71 -7.24
N PRO A 133 -10.49 17.60 -8.57
CA PRO A 133 -11.58 17.28 -9.50
C PRO A 133 -12.32 15.98 -9.17
N PHE A 134 -11.64 15.01 -8.56
CA PHE A 134 -12.24 13.70 -8.21
C PHE A 134 -13.26 13.78 -7.07
N LEU A 135 -13.33 14.89 -6.32
CA LEU A 135 -14.42 15.14 -5.36
C LEU A 135 -15.79 15.22 -6.07
N LYS A 136 -15.82 15.51 -7.37
CA LYS A 136 -17.03 15.59 -8.21
C LYS A 136 -17.19 14.40 -9.16
N HIS A 137 -16.43 13.33 -8.95
CA HIS A 137 -16.46 12.16 -9.83
C HIS A 137 -17.82 11.42 -9.73
N SER A 138 -18.34 10.90 -10.85
CA SER A 138 -19.64 10.21 -10.89
C SER A 138 -19.67 8.91 -10.08
N HIS A 139 -18.52 8.25 -9.88
CA HIS A 139 -18.45 7.00 -9.14
C HIS A 139 -18.19 7.26 -7.65
N PRO A 140 -19.12 6.88 -6.73
CA PRO A 140 -19.03 7.22 -5.31
C PRO A 140 -17.75 6.74 -4.62
N ASN A 141 -17.23 5.57 -4.99
CA ASN A 141 -16.00 5.05 -4.36
C ASN A 141 -14.77 5.87 -4.73
N VAL A 142 -14.72 6.48 -5.92
CA VAL A 142 -13.65 7.42 -6.28
C VAL A 142 -13.71 8.65 -5.39
N VAL A 143 -14.92 9.23 -5.20
CA VAL A 143 -15.11 10.38 -4.29
C VAL A 143 -14.66 10.03 -2.88
N ARG A 144 -15.03 8.86 -2.37
CA ARG A 144 -14.64 8.37 -1.04
C ARG A 144 -13.12 8.26 -0.88
N ASP A 145 -12.46 7.59 -1.83
CA ASP A 145 -11.00 7.44 -1.79
C ASP A 145 -10.28 8.77 -1.98
N THR A 146 -10.87 9.71 -2.74
CA THR A 146 -10.37 11.08 -2.83
C THR A 146 -10.45 11.79 -1.48
N CYS A 147 -11.58 11.74 -0.77
CA CYS A 147 -11.71 12.31 0.58
C CYS A 147 -10.64 11.74 1.53
N ARG A 148 -10.46 10.43 1.53
CA ARG A 148 -9.45 9.75 2.36
C ARG A 148 -8.03 10.16 2.01
N THR A 149 -7.76 10.35 0.73
CA THR A 149 -6.44 10.76 0.23
C THR A 149 -6.14 12.20 0.60
N LEU A 150 -7.09 13.11 0.36
CA LEU A 150 -6.96 14.52 0.73
C LEU A 150 -6.86 14.72 2.25
N ALA A 151 -7.52 13.87 3.05
CA ALA A 151 -7.38 13.88 4.50
C ALA A 151 -5.95 13.56 4.97
N VAL A 152 -5.19 12.81 4.18
CA VAL A 152 -3.79 12.48 4.49
C VAL A 152 -2.84 13.53 3.91
N LEU A 153 -3.01 13.88 2.64
CA LEU A 153 -2.07 14.73 1.88
C LEU A 153 -2.31 16.23 2.08
N GLY A 154 -3.54 16.66 2.31
CA GLY A 154 -3.92 18.07 2.37
C GLY A 154 -3.78 18.69 3.76
N ASN A 155 -4.17 19.95 3.83
CA ASN A 155 -4.28 20.75 5.05
C ASN A 155 -5.72 21.26 5.23
N LYS A 156 -5.96 22.10 6.25
CA LYS A 156 -7.28 22.65 6.57
C LYS A 156 -7.88 23.55 5.47
N ASP A 157 -7.07 24.08 4.55
CA ASP A 157 -7.56 24.93 3.46
C ASP A 157 -8.40 24.15 2.43
N LEU A 158 -8.37 22.81 2.50
CA LEU A 158 -9.19 21.93 1.66
C LEU A 158 -10.61 21.70 2.21
N ILE A 159 -10.88 22.11 3.46
CA ILE A 159 -12.18 21.87 4.09
C ILE A 159 -13.34 22.43 3.25
N PRO A 160 -13.29 23.69 2.73
CA PRO A 160 -14.37 24.23 1.93
C PRO A 160 -14.68 23.42 0.65
N GLN A 161 -13.68 22.74 0.07
CA GLN A 161 -13.91 21.90 -1.10
C GLN A 161 -14.58 20.55 -0.77
N ILE A 162 -14.42 20.07 0.47
CA ILE A 162 -14.98 18.79 0.93
C ILE A 162 -16.37 18.98 1.55
N GLU A 163 -16.66 20.13 2.19
CA GLU A 163 -17.93 20.42 2.87
C GLU A 163 -19.19 20.14 2.04
N PRO A 164 -19.26 20.43 0.72
CA PRO A 164 -20.44 20.11 -0.08
C PRO A 164 -20.81 18.62 -0.05
N LEU A 165 -19.83 17.73 0.16
CA LEU A 165 -20.05 16.28 0.22
C LEU A 165 -20.77 15.82 1.50
N LEU A 166 -20.91 16.67 2.51
CA LEU A 166 -21.73 16.38 3.70
C LEU A 166 -23.21 16.21 3.33
N ASN A 167 -23.65 16.74 2.18
CA ASN A 167 -25.00 16.59 1.63
C ASN A 167 -25.08 15.59 0.47
N HIS A 168 -24.01 14.81 0.21
CA HIS A 168 -23.99 13.84 -0.87
C HIS A 168 -25.09 12.77 -0.69
N PRO A 169 -25.80 12.32 -1.75
CA PRO A 169 -26.87 11.32 -1.64
C PRO A 169 -26.39 9.99 -1.03
N GLU A 170 -25.16 9.61 -1.31
CA GLU A 170 -24.58 8.35 -0.83
C GLU A 170 -24.07 8.49 0.62
N PRO A 171 -24.62 7.73 1.60
CA PRO A 171 -24.24 7.83 3.02
C PRO A 171 -22.75 7.57 3.28
N ALA A 172 -22.14 6.66 2.52
CA ALA A 172 -20.74 6.33 2.66
C ALA A 172 -19.81 7.47 2.24
N VAL A 173 -20.21 8.30 1.27
CA VAL A 173 -19.49 9.51 0.87
C VAL A 173 -19.59 10.57 1.97
N LYS A 174 -20.80 10.80 2.53
CA LYS A 174 -20.99 11.73 3.66
C LYS A 174 -20.06 11.40 4.82
N LYS A 175 -20.00 10.12 5.19
CA LYS A 175 -19.14 9.65 6.27
C LYS A 175 -17.66 9.92 5.98
N ASP A 176 -17.18 9.53 4.80
CA ASP A 176 -15.77 9.73 4.44
C ASP A 176 -15.42 11.24 4.35
N ALA A 177 -16.36 12.10 3.94
CA ALA A 177 -16.20 13.56 3.96
C ALA A 177 -16.11 14.11 5.40
N GLN A 178 -16.98 13.66 6.31
CA GLN A 178 -16.93 14.04 7.74
C GLN A 178 -15.60 13.64 8.37
N ASP A 179 -15.15 12.39 8.13
CA ASP A 179 -13.88 11.87 8.63
C ASP A 179 -12.69 12.65 8.06
N ALA A 180 -12.76 13.04 6.79
CA ALA A 180 -11.72 13.85 6.15
C ALA A 180 -11.65 15.26 6.77
N ILE A 181 -12.77 15.95 6.90
CA ILE A 181 -12.84 17.27 7.54
C ILE A 181 -12.31 17.22 8.97
N TYR A 182 -12.75 16.21 9.74
CA TYR A 182 -12.25 16.01 11.11
C TYR A 182 -10.73 15.91 11.15
N LYS A 183 -10.13 15.06 10.32
CA LYS A 183 -8.68 14.87 10.26
C LYS A 183 -7.94 16.14 9.82
N LEU A 184 -8.47 16.87 8.84
CA LEU A 184 -7.86 18.11 8.36
C LEU A 184 -7.88 19.21 9.44
N ARG A 185 -8.94 19.29 10.27
CA ARG A 185 -9.01 20.21 11.40
C ARG A 185 -7.98 19.94 12.49
N GLN A 186 -7.51 18.68 12.62
CA GLN A 186 -6.50 18.30 13.61
C GLN A 186 -5.05 18.59 13.13
N LYS A 187 -4.87 18.92 11.85
CA LYS A 187 -3.55 19.30 11.33
C LYS A 187 -3.23 20.75 11.73
N ALA A 188 -1.99 20.94 12.19
CA ALA A 188 -1.46 22.24 12.60
C ALA A 188 -1.38 23.22 11.41
#